data_44d66d79ccfeb933e3918113403d73ed
#
_entry.id   44d66d79ccfeb933e3918113403d73ed
#
_cell.length_a   1.000
_cell.length_b   1.000
_cell.length_c   1.000
_cell.angle_alpha   90.00
_cell.angle_beta   90.00
_cell.angle_gamma   90.00
#
_symmetry.space_group_name_H-M   'P 1'
#
loop_
_entity.id
_entity.type
_entity.pdbx_description
1 polymer ?
#
loop_
_entity_poly.entity_id
_entity_poly.type
_entity_poly.pdbx_seq_one_letter_code
_entity_poly.pdbx_strand_id
1 'polypeptide(L)'
;MVLCVVDDLLFSVKISTAAKSLGVDIYFERAADNVLPRIREKQPHLVIFDLNSSKLRPLEAIAAMKADPALKDIRTLGYASHVQTDTIIAARNAGVDQVLARSAFTERLSEILTSGGGSERTRPTAAE
;
A
#
# COMPACT_ATOMS: atom_id res chain seq x y z
N MET A 1 6.26 0.67 -10.99
CA MET A 1 5.96 -0.66 -10.45
C MET A 1 5.35 -0.51 -9.05
N VAL A 2 4.44 -1.40 -8.71
CA VAL A 2 3.73 -1.38 -7.44
C VAL A 2 4.14 -2.60 -6.63
N LEU A 3 4.48 -2.40 -5.35
CA LEU A 3 4.84 -3.49 -4.46
C LEU A 3 3.72 -3.69 -3.44
N CYS A 4 3.28 -4.94 -3.28
CA CYS A 4 2.17 -5.26 -2.40
C CYS A 4 2.62 -6.13 -1.24
N VAL A 5 2.42 -5.63 -0.03
CA VAL A 5 2.67 -6.35 1.21
C VAL A 5 1.35 -6.97 1.62
N VAL A 6 1.01 -8.06 0.95
CA VAL A 6 -0.31 -8.72 1.04
C VAL A 6 -0.09 -10.22 1.13
N ASP A 7 -0.73 -10.84 2.11
CA ASP A 7 -0.57 -12.27 2.38
C ASP A 7 -1.79 -13.10 1.96
N ASP A 8 -2.93 -12.46 1.75
CA ASP A 8 -4.18 -13.12 1.35
C ASP A 8 -4.10 -13.51 -0.13
N LEU A 9 -4.11 -14.82 -0.39
CA LEU A 9 -3.96 -15.33 -1.75
C LEU A 9 -5.09 -14.92 -2.68
N LEU A 10 -6.33 -14.96 -2.19
CA LEU A 10 -7.47 -14.58 -3.02
C LEU A 10 -7.40 -13.12 -3.41
N PHE A 11 -7.05 -12.28 -2.47
CA PHE A 11 -6.94 -10.84 -2.73
C PHE A 11 -5.75 -10.54 -3.62
N SER A 12 -4.65 -11.28 -3.45
CA SER A 12 -3.49 -11.16 -4.33
C SER A 12 -3.85 -11.46 -5.78
N VAL A 13 -4.66 -12.50 -6.01
CA VAL A 13 -5.11 -12.83 -7.37
C VAL A 13 -5.93 -11.70 -7.95
N LYS A 14 -6.81 -11.10 -7.15
CA LYS A 14 -7.64 -9.97 -7.61
C LYS A 14 -6.76 -8.80 -8.05
N ILE A 15 -5.78 -8.45 -7.23
CA ILE A 15 -4.85 -7.35 -7.54
C ILE A 15 -4.03 -7.69 -8.78
N SER A 16 -3.51 -8.90 -8.83
CA SER A 16 -2.67 -9.34 -9.95
C SER A 16 -3.43 -9.33 -11.27
N THR A 17 -4.68 -9.78 -11.26
CA THR A 17 -5.52 -9.79 -12.45
C THR A 17 -5.75 -8.37 -12.96
N ALA A 18 -6.06 -7.44 -12.06
CA ALA A 18 -6.27 -6.05 -12.44
C ALA A 18 -4.99 -5.43 -12.99
N ALA A 19 -3.86 -5.68 -12.34
CA ALA A 19 -2.57 -5.14 -12.77
C ALA A 19 -2.20 -5.66 -14.16
N LYS A 20 -2.40 -6.94 -14.39
CA LYS A 20 -2.09 -7.54 -15.69
C LYS A 20 -2.94 -6.93 -16.79
N SER A 21 -4.21 -6.73 -16.53
CA SER A 21 -5.14 -6.13 -17.49
C SER A 21 -4.74 -4.69 -17.83
N LEU A 22 -4.14 -3.98 -16.89
CA LEU A 22 -3.75 -2.59 -17.07
C LEU A 22 -2.30 -2.41 -17.52
N GLY A 23 -1.55 -3.49 -17.64
CA GLY A 23 -0.15 -3.42 -18.00
C GLY A 23 0.74 -2.84 -16.90
N VAL A 24 0.35 -3.01 -15.65
CA VAL A 24 1.08 -2.48 -14.50
C VAL A 24 1.94 -3.59 -13.88
N ASP A 25 3.23 -3.32 -13.71
CA ASP A 25 4.13 -4.26 -13.03
C ASP A 25 3.83 -4.28 -11.55
N ILE A 26 3.71 -5.48 -11.00
CA ILE A 26 3.39 -5.65 -9.60
C ILE A 26 4.25 -6.75 -8.98
N TYR A 27 4.62 -6.57 -7.73
CA TYR A 27 5.39 -7.54 -6.99
C TYR A 27 4.75 -7.77 -5.62
N PHE A 28 4.60 -9.02 -5.22
CA PHE A 28 4.04 -9.36 -3.91
C PHE A 28 5.15 -9.82 -2.98
N GLU A 29 5.25 -9.21 -1.80
CA GLU A 29 6.16 -9.65 -0.76
C GLU A 29 5.34 -10.23 0.38
N ARG A 30 5.58 -11.49 0.71
CA ARG A 30 4.80 -12.21 1.73
C ARG A 30 5.63 -12.59 2.96
N ALA A 31 6.85 -12.08 3.06
CA ALA A 31 7.71 -12.31 4.22
C ALA A 31 8.05 -10.96 4.86
N ALA A 32 7.65 -10.79 6.12
CA ALA A 32 7.84 -9.51 6.81
C ALA A 32 9.29 -9.05 6.80
N ASP A 33 10.22 -9.97 7.00
CA ASP A 33 11.64 -9.63 7.07
C ASP A 33 12.20 -9.16 5.74
N ASN A 34 11.52 -9.47 4.63
CA ASN A 34 11.98 -9.09 3.31
C ASN A 34 11.34 -7.81 2.79
N VAL A 35 10.38 -7.25 3.51
CA VAL A 35 9.62 -6.09 3.02
C VAL A 35 10.53 -4.90 2.74
N LEU A 36 11.28 -4.45 3.76
CA LEU A 36 12.14 -3.28 3.59
C LEU A 36 13.28 -3.52 2.60
N PRO A 37 14.00 -4.67 2.67
CA PRO A 37 15.02 -4.92 1.64
C PRO A 37 14.46 -4.90 0.23
N ARG A 38 13.25 -5.44 0.04
CA ARG A 38 12.65 -5.49 -1.28
C ARG A 38 12.24 -4.11 -1.77
N ILE A 39 11.72 -3.28 -0.87
CA ILE A 39 11.37 -1.91 -1.22
C ILE A 39 12.62 -1.12 -1.64
N ARG A 40 13.72 -1.30 -0.90
CA ARG A 40 14.98 -0.65 -1.25
C ARG A 40 15.50 -1.11 -2.61
N GLU A 41 15.40 -2.40 -2.88
CA GLU A 41 15.88 -2.97 -4.12
C GLU A 41 15.06 -2.48 -5.32
N LYS A 42 13.74 -2.53 -5.20
CA LYS A 42 12.87 -2.29 -6.35
C LYS A 42 12.45 -0.84 -6.52
N GLN A 43 12.55 -0.03 -5.49
CA GLN A 43 12.16 1.38 -5.54
C GLN A 43 10.81 1.58 -6.22
N PRO A 44 9.75 0.95 -5.69
CA PRO A 44 8.41 1.09 -6.28
C PRO A 44 7.92 2.52 -6.12
N HIS A 45 6.97 2.92 -6.96
CA HIS A 45 6.34 4.23 -6.78
C HIS A 45 5.17 4.17 -5.80
N LEU A 46 4.68 2.97 -5.51
CA LEU A 46 3.59 2.78 -4.56
C LEU A 46 3.78 1.46 -3.83
N VAL A 47 3.57 1.46 -2.52
CA VAL A 47 3.54 0.24 -1.71
C VAL A 47 2.15 0.12 -1.09
N ILE A 48 1.50 -1.02 -1.31
CA ILE A 48 0.16 -1.31 -0.79
C ILE A 48 0.30 -2.29 0.38
N PHE A 49 -0.33 -1.97 1.50
CA PHE A 49 -0.26 -2.78 2.71
C PHE A 49 -1.62 -3.31 3.11
N ASP A 50 -1.70 -4.61 3.40
CA ASP A 50 -2.85 -5.19 4.08
C ASP A 50 -2.67 -4.91 5.58
N LEU A 51 -3.42 -3.94 6.09
CA LEU A 51 -3.28 -3.52 7.49
C LEU A 51 -3.79 -4.55 8.48
N ASN A 52 -4.54 -5.55 8.02
CA ASN A 52 -5.04 -6.62 8.88
C ASN A 52 -4.09 -7.80 9.00
N SER A 53 -2.98 -7.79 8.26
CA SER A 53 -2.03 -8.89 8.31
C SER A 53 -1.01 -8.64 9.42
N SER A 54 -1.25 -9.20 10.59
CA SER A 54 -0.29 -9.08 11.69
C SER A 54 1.02 -9.78 11.36
N LYS A 55 0.97 -10.83 10.57
CA LYS A 55 2.16 -11.58 10.15
C LYS A 55 3.15 -10.71 9.40
N LEU A 56 2.66 -9.80 8.57
CA LEU A 56 3.52 -8.94 7.74
C LEU A 56 3.97 -7.67 8.45
N ARG A 57 3.46 -7.38 9.62
CA ARG A 57 3.82 -6.22 10.45
C ARG A 57 3.82 -4.92 9.63
N PRO A 58 2.69 -4.58 9.02
CA PRO A 58 2.64 -3.44 8.10
C PRO A 58 2.95 -2.10 8.76
N LEU A 59 2.51 -1.91 10.01
CA LEU A 59 2.74 -0.64 10.68
C LEU A 59 4.22 -0.39 10.95
N GLU A 60 4.96 -1.45 11.29
CA GLU A 60 6.40 -1.33 11.49
C GLU A 60 7.11 -0.99 10.19
N ALA A 61 6.69 -1.62 9.09
CA ALA A 61 7.29 -1.36 7.79
C ALA A 61 7.02 0.09 7.35
N ILE A 62 5.79 0.56 7.53
CA ILE A 62 5.42 1.93 7.17
C ILE A 62 6.25 2.93 7.98
N ALA A 63 6.34 2.73 9.29
CA ALA A 63 7.11 3.63 10.14
C ALA A 63 8.59 3.65 9.74
N ALA A 64 9.15 2.48 9.44
CA ALA A 64 10.54 2.40 9.02
C ALA A 64 10.78 3.09 7.68
N MET A 65 9.84 2.96 6.74
CA MET A 65 9.94 3.66 5.47
C MET A 65 9.96 5.17 5.66
N LYS A 66 9.06 5.68 6.50
CA LYS A 66 8.93 7.12 6.69
C LYS A 66 10.11 7.70 7.47
N ALA A 67 10.81 6.88 8.24
CA ALA A 67 12.01 7.30 8.95
C ALA A 67 13.28 7.23 8.09
N ASP A 68 13.21 6.61 6.92
CA ASP A 68 14.37 6.40 6.05
C ASP A 68 14.36 7.44 4.93
N PRO A 69 15.37 8.32 4.85
CA PRO A 69 15.41 9.35 3.81
C PRO A 69 15.34 8.78 2.38
N ALA A 70 15.81 7.55 2.17
CA ALA A 70 15.78 6.93 0.86
C ALA A 70 14.41 6.39 0.48
N LEU A 71 13.50 6.21 1.45
CA LEU A 71 12.21 5.57 1.22
C LEU A 71 11.02 6.46 1.56
N LYS A 72 11.23 7.53 2.31
CA LYS A 72 10.12 8.31 2.89
C LYS A 72 9.20 8.92 1.84
N ASP A 73 9.69 9.16 0.65
CA ASP A 73 8.89 9.78 -0.41
C ASP A 73 8.14 8.76 -1.26
N ILE A 74 8.36 7.47 -1.04
CA ILE A 74 7.60 6.44 -1.73
C ILE A 74 6.19 6.45 -1.16
N ARG A 75 5.22 6.47 -2.06
CA ARG A 75 3.82 6.56 -1.66
C ARG A 75 3.36 5.26 -1.02
N THR A 76 2.55 5.38 0.06
CA THR A 76 2.05 4.22 0.79
C THR A 76 0.53 4.28 0.88
N LEU A 77 -0.11 3.13 0.71
CA LEU A 77 -1.55 2.99 0.84
C LEU A 77 -1.85 1.73 1.65
N GLY A 78 -2.69 1.85 2.66
CA GLY A 78 -3.11 0.71 3.45
C GLY A 78 -4.60 0.46 3.27
N TYR A 79 -5.00 -0.82 3.32
CA TYR A 79 -6.43 -1.15 3.35
C TYR A 79 -6.71 -2.07 4.53
N ALA A 80 -7.93 -2.00 5.04
CA ALA A 80 -8.37 -2.82 6.15
C ALA A 80 -9.75 -3.38 5.85
N SER A 81 -9.99 -4.63 6.25
CA SER A 81 -11.28 -5.29 6.00
C SER A 81 -12.41 -4.63 6.79
N HIS A 82 -12.08 -4.06 7.93
CA HIS A 82 -13.01 -3.29 8.74
C HIS A 82 -12.42 -1.93 9.02
N VAL A 83 -13.26 -0.91 8.98
CA VAL A 83 -12.81 0.44 9.31
C VAL A 83 -12.83 0.56 10.83
N GLN A 84 -11.76 0.07 11.45
CA GLN A 84 -11.58 0.19 12.89
C GLN A 84 -10.79 1.47 13.15
N THR A 85 -11.36 2.31 14.02
CA THR A 85 -10.74 3.61 14.31
C THR A 85 -9.30 3.43 14.79
N ASP A 86 -9.05 2.45 15.66
CA ASP A 86 -7.71 2.22 16.21
C ASP A 86 -6.70 1.88 15.11
N THR A 87 -7.09 1.04 14.16
CA THR A 87 -6.22 0.66 13.05
C THR A 87 -5.90 1.86 12.17
N ILE A 88 -6.90 2.68 11.89
CA ILE A 88 -6.72 3.87 11.05
C ILE A 88 -5.79 4.86 11.74
N ILE A 89 -6.01 5.11 13.03
CA ILE A 89 -5.16 6.03 13.79
C ILE A 89 -3.72 5.53 13.83
N ALA A 90 -3.54 4.23 14.11
CA ALA A 90 -2.21 3.66 14.19
C ALA A 90 -1.48 3.74 12.85
N ALA A 91 -2.19 3.48 11.75
CA ALA A 91 -1.60 3.55 10.41
C ALA A 91 -1.19 4.99 10.08
N ARG A 92 -2.05 5.95 10.39
CA ARG A 92 -1.73 7.35 10.14
C ARG A 92 -0.57 7.82 10.99
N ASN A 93 -0.52 7.38 12.25
CA ASN A 93 0.61 7.72 13.12
C ASN A 93 1.92 7.11 12.61
N ALA A 94 1.85 5.97 11.96
CA ALA A 94 3.03 5.36 11.36
C ALA A 94 3.46 6.09 10.08
N GLY A 95 2.60 6.91 9.50
CA GLY A 95 2.94 7.75 8.36
C GLY A 95 2.38 7.27 7.02
N VAL A 96 1.41 6.36 7.01
CA VAL A 96 0.80 5.93 5.75
C VAL A 96 0.12 7.12 5.08
N ASP A 97 0.24 7.20 3.76
CA ASP A 97 -0.31 8.35 3.04
C ASP A 97 -1.82 8.25 2.86
N GLN A 98 -2.36 7.04 2.74
CA GLN A 98 -3.79 6.87 2.55
C GLN A 98 -4.25 5.56 3.16
N VAL A 99 -5.43 5.56 3.77
CA VAL A 99 -6.06 4.35 4.31
C VAL A 99 -7.45 4.22 3.70
N LEU A 100 -7.77 3.04 3.19
CA LEU A 100 -9.07 2.76 2.61
C LEU A 100 -9.69 1.52 3.25
N ALA A 101 -11.02 1.49 3.31
CA ALA A 101 -11.71 0.25 3.59
C ALA A 101 -11.46 -0.70 2.41
N ARG A 102 -11.44 -1.99 2.68
CA ARG A 102 -11.17 -2.99 1.64
C ARG A 102 -12.12 -2.88 0.45
N SER A 103 -13.40 -2.60 0.70
CA SER A 103 -14.38 -2.44 -0.38
C SER A 103 -14.06 -1.24 -1.25
N ALA A 104 -13.70 -0.12 -0.64
CA ALA A 104 -13.34 1.08 -1.39
C ALA A 104 -12.06 0.85 -2.19
N PHE A 105 -11.10 0.15 -1.60
CA PHE A 105 -9.86 -0.20 -2.29
C PHE A 105 -10.18 -1.04 -3.53
N THR A 106 -11.06 -2.03 -3.39
CA THR A 106 -11.44 -2.90 -4.50
C THR A 106 -12.11 -2.10 -5.62
N GLU A 107 -13.02 -1.20 -5.26
CA GLU A 107 -13.72 -0.38 -6.24
C GLU A 107 -12.79 0.55 -7.00
N ARG A 108 -11.75 1.05 -6.34
CA ARG A 108 -10.82 2.00 -6.93
C ARG A 108 -9.54 1.36 -7.40
N LEU A 109 -9.50 0.04 -7.47
CA LEU A 109 -8.26 -0.69 -7.73
C LEU A 109 -7.58 -0.26 -9.03
N SER A 110 -8.34 -0.12 -10.11
CA SER A 110 -7.77 0.29 -11.40
C SER A 110 -7.14 1.68 -11.30
N GLU A 111 -7.82 2.61 -10.67
CA GLU A 111 -7.30 3.96 -10.47
C GLU A 111 -6.04 3.93 -9.62
N ILE A 112 -6.07 3.17 -8.53
CA ILE A 112 -4.93 3.08 -7.62
C ILE A 112 -3.71 2.53 -8.35
N LEU A 113 -3.87 1.47 -9.12
CA LEU A 113 -2.75 0.84 -9.80
C LEU A 113 -2.18 1.73 -10.91
N THR A 114 -3.01 2.51 -11.58
CA THR A 114 -2.54 3.35 -12.68
C THR A 114 -2.04 4.72 -12.25
N SER A 115 -2.64 5.31 -11.21
CA SER A 115 -2.28 6.65 -10.77
C SER A 115 -1.42 6.67 -9.52
N GLY A 116 -1.08 5.52 -8.97
CA GLY A 116 -0.34 5.45 -7.73
C GLY A 116 -1.19 5.74 -6.50
N GLY A 117 -2.49 5.61 -6.64
CA GLY A 117 -3.43 5.75 -5.53
C GLY A 117 -3.70 7.18 -5.12
N GLY A 118 -3.02 8.10 -5.74
CA GLY A 118 -2.96 9.38 -5.17
C GLY A 118 -3.73 10.44 -5.81
N SER A 119 -4.66 10.22 -6.48
CA SER A 119 -5.28 11.38 -6.98
C SER A 119 -5.86 12.22 -5.92
N GLU A 120 -5.68 12.22 -5.28
CA GLU A 120 -6.07 13.05 -4.57
C GLU A 120 -5.29 13.91 -4.22
N ARG A 121 -4.58 13.63 -4.87
CA ARG A 121 -4.06 14.40 -4.60
C ARG A 121 -4.03 15.40 -4.90
N THR A 122 -4.18 15.03 -5.14
CA THR A 122 -4.49 15.65 -5.20
C THR A 122 -4.80 16.31 -5.03
N ARG A 123 -4.40 16.36 -4.95
CA ARG A 123 -4.84 16.81 -4.52
C ARG A 123 -5.02 17.49 -4.19
N PRO A 124 -4.74 17.53 -4.22
CA PRO A 124 -4.97 18.06 -3.69
C PRO A 124 -4.99 18.66 -3.48
N THR A 125 -4.52 18.60 -3.58
CA THR A 125 -4.76 18.88 -3.23
C THR A 125 -5.07 19.53 -3.15
N ALA A 126 -4.73 19.69 -3.41
CA ALA A 126 -5.17 19.99 -3.17
C ALA A 126 -5.58 20.58 -3.10
N ALA A 127 -5.25 20.70 -3.32
CA ALA A 127 -5.76 20.83 -3.14
C ALA A 127 -6.13 21.24 -3.09
N GLU A 128 -5.77 21.00 -3.26
CA GLU A 128 -6.17 20.85 -3.07
C GLU A 128 -6.45 21.10 -2.87
#